data_ad7215134d98187acbf581803c4b14dc
#
_entry.id   ad7215134d98187acbf581803c4b14dc
#
_cell.length_a   1.000
_cell.length_b   1.000
_cell.length_c   1.000
_cell.angle_alpha   90.00
_cell.angle_beta   90.00
_cell.angle_gamma   90.00
#
_symmetry.space_group_name_H-M   'P 1'
#
loop_
_entity.id
_entity.type
_entity.pdbx_description
1 polymer ?
#
loop_
_entity_poly.entity_id
_entity_poly.type
_entity_poly.pdbx_seq_one_letter_code
_entity_poly.pdbx_strand_id
1 'polypeptide(L)'
;LTLSARLAMLNLAEAQTNDVFDLSSNQPKAMPALDVAVDQLTLSGRDLGRFQLQASNRLARQEGGKVANEWQIEVLRLDMAEASFQATGQWAPVARKAKLPAETAARRTYLDVDLTVRDGGALLTRFGMPGVLRAGSGSLSGQLAWLGAPTRFHTPSLSGALNVDMQKGQFL
;
A
#
# COMPACT_ATOMS: atom_id res chain seq x y z
N LEU A 1 5.87 -20.55 0.61
CA LEU A 1 4.93 -20.51 -0.50
C LEU A 1 5.01 -19.15 -1.19
N THR A 2 5.23 -19.13 -2.49
CA THR A 2 5.22 -17.93 -3.32
C THR A 2 4.06 -18.02 -4.29
N LEU A 3 3.23 -16.99 -4.35
CA LEU A 3 2.17 -16.86 -5.35
C LEU A 3 2.62 -15.90 -6.44
N SER A 4 2.74 -16.41 -7.67
CA SER A 4 3.09 -15.62 -8.84
C SER A 4 1.91 -15.54 -9.79
N ALA A 5 1.57 -14.34 -10.24
CA ALA A 5 0.49 -14.11 -11.20
C ALA A 5 0.88 -13.03 -12.22
N ARG A 6 0.55 -13.29 -13.48
CA ARG A 6 0.66 -12.32 -14.57
C ARG A 6 -0.69 -12.26 -15.25
N LEU A 7 -1.37 -11.13 -15.12
CA LEU A 7 -2.74 -10.93 -15.58
C LEU A 7 -2.79 -9.77 -16.58
N ALA A 8 -3.48 -9.97 -17.70
CA ALA A 8 -3.75 -8.88 -18.63
C ALA A 8 -4.78 -7.91 -18.02
N MET A 9 -5.76 -8.43 -17.31
CA MET A 9 -6.82 -7.63 -16.70
C MET A 9 -7.23 -8.24 -15.35
N LEU A 10 -7.42 -7.38 -14.36
CA LEU A 10 -7.98 -7.74 -13.06
C LEU A 10 -9.03 -6.72 -12.65
N ASN A 11 -10.23 -7.20 -12.37
CA ASN A 11 -11.33 -6.37 -11.89
C ASN A 11 -11.69 -6.79 -10.46
N LEU A 12 -11.53 -5.88 -9.53
CA LEU A 12 -11.85 -6.09 -8.12
C LEU A 12 -12.99 -5.17 -7.70
N ALA A 13 -14.07 -5.75 -7.23
CA ALA A 13 -15.11 -5.00 -6.52
C ALA A 13 -14.68 -4.76 -5.06
N GLU A 14 -15.18 -3.70 -4.45
CA GLU A 14 -14.81 -3.30 -3.08
C GLU A 14 -15.04 -4.42 -2.05
N ALA A 15 -16.13 -5.17 -2.18
CA ALA A 15 -16.41 -6.32 -1.32
C ALA A 15 -15.40 -7.48 -1.49
N GLN A 16 -14.91 -7.70 -2.72
CA GLN A 16 -13.93 -8.76 -3.00
C GLN A 16 -12.55 -8.42 -2.49
N THR A 17 -12.21 -7.15 -2.40
CA THR A 17 -10.92 -6.71 -1.86
C THR A 17 -10.79 -7.09 -0.39
N ASN A 18 -11.87 -6.99 0.38
CA ASN A 18 -11.90 -7.41 1.77
C ASN A 18 -11.78 -8.93 1.94
N ASP A 19 -12.43 -9.72 1.08
CA ASP A 19 -12.44 -11.18 1.16
C ASP A 19 -11.12 -11.82 0.70
N VAL A 20 -10.52 -11.31 -0.36
CA VAL A 20 -9.23 -11.83 -0.88
C VAL A 20 -8.10 -11.59 0.11
N PHE A 21 -8.19 -10.52 0.89
CA PHE A 21 -7.17 -10.14 1.87
C PHE A 21 -7.52 -10.49 3.32
N ASP A 22 -8.71 -11.04 3.57
CA ASP A 22 -9.12 -11.51 4.91
C ASP A 22 -8.36 -12.77 5.38
N LEU A 23 -7.58 -13.36 4.47
CA LEU A 23 -6.54 -14.36 4.77
C LEU A 23 -5.40 -13.80 5.64
N SER A 24 -5.32 -12.50 5.79
CA SER A 24 -4.40 -11.83 6.70
C SER A 24 -4.98 -11.74 8.12
N SER A 25 -5.34 -12.87 8.72
CA SER A 25 -5.34 -12.94 10.18
C SER A 25 -3.99 -12.35 10.66
N ASN A 26 -3.95 -11.64 11.76
CA ASN A 26 -2.81 -10.91 12.33
C ASN A 26 -1.44 -11.64 12.35
N GLN A 27 -1.23 -12.64 11.51
CA GLN A 27 -0.04 -13.48 11.43
C GLN A 27 0.59 -13.43 10.04
N PRO A 28 1.80 -12.87 9.89
CA PRO A 28 2.51 -12.82 8.61
C PRO A 28 2.88 -14.19 8.05
N LYS A 29 2.90 -15.22 8.89
CA LYS A 29 3.09 -16.61 8.43
C LYS A 29 1.97 -17.09 7.51
N ALA A 30 0.80 -16.47 7.58
CA ALA A 30 -0.33 -16.77 6.71
C ALA A 30 -0.27 -16.05 5.36
N MET A 31 0.51 -14.96 5.25
CA MET A 31 0.68 -14.25 3.97
C MET A 31 1.79 -14.89 3.15
N PRO A 32 1.48 -15.37 1.94
CA PRO A 32 2.49 -15.89 1.04
C PRO A 32 3.40 -14.76 0.53
N ALA A 33 4.56 -15.13 0.03
CA ALA A 33 5.31 -14.24 -0.84
C ALA A 33 4.51 -14.00 -2.13
N LEU A 34 4.48 -12.77 -2.61
CA LEU A 34 3.69 -12.38 -3.78
C LEU A 34 4.59 -11.83 -4.88
N ASP A 35 4.31 -12.22 -6.10
CA ASP A 35 4.84 -11.62 -7.31
C ASP A 35 3.72 -11.49 -8.33
N VAL A 36 3.07 -10.34 -8.33
CA VAL A 36 1.86 -10.08 -9.13
C VAL A 36 2.12 -8.91 -10.07
N ALA A 37 1.77 -9.09 -11.33
CA ALA A 37 1.73 -8.01 -12.31
C ALA A 37 0.42 -8.06 -13.08
N VAL A 38 -0.23 -6.91 -13.20
CA VAL A 38 -1.50 -6.71 -13.90
C VAL A 38 -1.33 -5.58 -14.89
N ASP A 39 -1.65 -5.81 -16.17
CA ASP A 39 -1.57 -4.77 -17.19
C ASP A 39 -2.68 -3.72 -17.04
N GLN A 40 -3.86 -4.15 -16.63
CA GLN A 40 -4.98 -3.27 -16.38
C GLN A 40 -5.73 -3.70 -15.11
N LEU A 41 -5.58 -2.91 -14.06
CA LEU A 41 -6.29 -3.08 -12.79
C LEU A 41 -7.52 -2.17 -12.78
N THR A 42 -8.68 -2.75 -12.52
CA THR A 42 -9.91 -2.01 -12.23
C THR A 42 -10.34 -2.29 -10.80
N LEU A 43 -10.49 -1.24 -9.99
CA LEU A 43 -10.92 -1.33 -8.60
C LEU A 43 -12.19 -0.52 -8.41
N SER A 44 -13.26 -1.18 -7.97
CA SER A 44 -14.57 -0.55 -7.76
C SER A 44 -15.06 0.25 -8.98
N GLY A 45 -14.89 -0.32 -10.19
CA GLY A 45 -15.27 0.30 -11.45
C GLY A 45 -14.33 1.40 -11.96
N ARG A 46 -13.21 1.66 -11.28
CA ARG A 46 -12.21 2.65 -11.69
C ARG A 46 -10.98 1.97 -12.25
N ASP A 47 -10.60 2.35 -13.45
CA ASP A 47 -9.37 1.89 -14.07
C ASP A 47 -8.17 2.59 -13.40
N LEU A 48 -7.31 1.79 -12.79
CA LEU A 48 -6.10 2.25 -12.11
C LEU A 48 -4.83 1.99 -12.91
N GLY A 49 -4.97 1.47 -14.13
CA GLY A 49 -3.85 1.21 -15.02
C GLY A 49 -3.01 0.00 -14.64
N ARG A 50 -1.71 0.07 -14.84
CA ARG A 50 -0.79 -1.03 -14.60
C ARG A 50 -0.44 -1.13 -13.12
N PHE A 51 -0.51 -2.36 -12.60
CA PHE A 51 -0.22 -2.67 -11.20
C PHE A 51 0.88 -3.72 -11.10
N GLN A 52 1.79 -3.55 -10.16
CA GLN A 52 2.83 -4.50 -9.82
C GLN A 52 3.03 -4.56 -8.31
N LEU A 53 3.07 -5.78 -7.77
CA LEU A 53 3.34 -6.04 -6.36
C LEU A 53 4.35 -7.18 -6.23
N GLN A 54 5.44 -6.93 -5.53
CA GLN A 54 6.37 -7.94 -5.08
C GLN A 54 6.53 -7.83 -3.56
N ALA A 55 6.32 -8.92 -2.87
CA ALA A 55 6.43 -9.00 -1.43
C ALA A 55 6.94 -10.37 -0.98
N SER A 56 7.69 -10.38 0.09
CA SER A 56 8.29 -11.60 0.64
C SER A 56 8.24 -11.62 2.15
N ASN A 57 8.38 -12.83 2.72
CA ASN A 57 8.56 -13.00 4.15
C ASN A 57 10.03 -12.94 4.51
N ARG A 58 10.38 -12.17 5.53
CA ARG A 58 11.72 -12.06 6.09
C ARG A 58 11.72 -12.41 7.57
N LEU A 59 12.81 -13.03 7.99
CA LEU A 59 13.13 -13.15 9.40
C LEU A 59 14.02 -11.96 9.79
N ALA A 60 13.48 -11.07 10.61
CA ALA A 60 14.21 -9.91 11.10
C ALA A 60 14.54 -10.06 12.59
N ARG A 61 15.74 -9.67 12.95
CA ARG A 61 16.16 -9.61 14.35
C ARG A 61 15.67 -8.32 14.97
N GLN A 62 14.90 -8.45 16.04
CA GLN A 62 14.39 -7.32 16.80
C GLN A 62 15.32 -6.94 17.96
N GLU A 63 15.10 -5.77 18.55
CA GLU A 63 15.75 -5.38 19.79
C GLU A 63 15.53 -6.47 20.87
N GLY A 64 16.62 -6.87 21.54
CA GLY A 64 16.60 -7.97 22.50
C GLY A 64 16.89 -9.34 21.90
N GLY A 65 17.31 -9.44 20.62
CA GLY A 65 17.80 -10.66 19.98
C GLY A 65 16.70 -11.65 19.54
N LYS A 66 15.44 -11.31 19.70
CA LYS A 66 14.31 -12.12 19.20
C LYS A 66 14.21 -12.00 17.68
N VAL A 67 13.90 -13.14 17.05
CA VAL A 67 13.64 -13.17 15.61
C VAL A 67 12.13 -13.15 15.39
N ALA A 68 11.66 -12.24 14.56
CA ALA A 68 10.27 -12.15 14.17
C ALA A 68 10.12 -12.25 12.65
N ASN A 69 8.98 -12.75 12.22
CA ASN A 69 8.64 -12.78 10.80
C ASN A 69 8.03 -11.46 10.38
N GLU A 70 8.60 -10.83 9.36
CA GLU A 70 8.13 -9.61 8.73
C GLU A 70 7.72 -9.89 7.30
N TRP A 71 6.61 -9.30 6.87
CA TRP A 71 6.22 -9.30 5.46
C TRP A 71 6.68 -8.00 4.83
N GLN A 72 7.59 -8.12 3.86
CA GLN A 72 8.23 -6.98 3.22
C GLN A 72 7.62 -6.75 1.84
N ILE A 73 7.19 -5.53 1.59
CA ILE A 73 6.78 -5.05 0.27
C ILE A 73 8.02 -4.48 -0.41
N GLU A 74 8.53 -5.19 -1.40
CA GLU A 74 9.74 -4.81 -2.14
C GLU A 74 9.41 -3.88 -3.30
N VAL A 75 8.28 -4.14 -3.95
CA VAL A 75 7.75 -3.31 -5.04
C VAL A 75 6.24 -3.23 -4.91
N LEU A 76 5.72 -2.03 -4.81
CA LEU A 76 4.32 -1.70 -5.05
C LEU A 76 4.28 -0.54 -6.04
N ARG A 77 3.76 -0.78 -7.22
CA ARG A 77 3.72 0.22 -8.29
C ARG A 77 2.35 0.26 -8.93
N LEU A 78 1.90 1.47 -9.20
CA LEU A 78 0.65 1.73 -9.91
C LEU A 78 0.91 2.84 -10.92
N ASP A 79 0.78 2.53 -12.20
CA ASP A 79 0.99 3.47 -13.29
C ASP A 79 -0.33 3.78 -13.99
N MET A 80 -0.80 5.00 -13.81
CA MET A 80 -1.96 5.58 -14.48
C MET A 80 -1.51 6.63 -15.50
N ALA A 81 -2.39 7.02 -16.41
CA ALA A 81 -2.10 8.09 -17.35
C ALA A 81 -1.80 9.43 -16.63
N GLU A 82 -2.51 9.70 -15.54
CA GLU A 82 -2.44 10.96 -14.78
C GLU A 82 -1.38 10.98 -13.68
N ALA A 83 -0.96 9.79 -13.23
CA ALA A 83 -0.03 9.69 -12.10
C ALA A 83 0.73 8.36 -12.08
N SER A 84 1.85 8.35 -11.38
CA SER A 84 2.61 7.14 -11.06
C SER A 84 2.80 7.07 -9.55
N PHE A 85 2.42 5.96 -8.96
CA PHE A 85 2.59 5.67 -7.54
C PHE A 85 3.58 4.55 -7.32
N GLN A 86 4.47 4.72 -6.36
CA GLN A 86 5.41 3.69 -5.91
C GLN A 86 5.43 3.65 -4.39
N ALA A 87 5.57 2.47 -3.83
CA ALA A 87 5.79 2.30 -2.42
C ALA A 87 6.67 1.08 -2.13
N THR A 88 7.38 1.16 -1.03
CA THR A 88 8.04 0.04 -0.38
C THR A 88 7.66 0.06 1.09
N GLY A 89 7.79 -1.06 1.77
CA GLY A 89 7.47 -1.06 3.18
C GLY A 89 7.48 -2.42 3.82
N GLN A 90 6.92 -2.49 5.00
CA GLN A 90 6.91 -3.71 5.78
C GLN A 90 5.70 -3.78 6.71
N TRP A 91 5.29 -4.99 6.98
CA TRP A 91 4.33 -5.32 8.04
C TRP A 91 5.05 -6.13 9.11
N ALA A 92 5.27 -5.48 10.24
CA ALA A 92 6.16 -5.97 11.29
C ALA A 92 5.53 -5.89 12.67
N PRO A 93 5.96 -6.74 13.61
CA PRO A 93 5.55 -6.61 15.00
C PRO A 93 5.96 -5.27 15.58
N VAL A 94 5.11 -4.67 16.38
CA VAL A 94 5.46 -3.49 17.16
C VAL A 94 6.33 -3.93 18.34
N ALA A 95 7.47 -3.29 18.54
CA ALA A 95 8.30 -3.52 19.71
C ALA A 95 7.50 -3.20 20.99
N ARG A 96 7.23 -4.20 21.80
CA ARG A 96 6.54 -4.04 23.06
C ARG A 96 7.52 -4.23 24.22
N LYS A 97 7.45 -3.34 25.20
CA LYS A 97 8.11 -3.49 26.49
C LYS A 97 7.50 -4.59 27.40
N ALA A 98 6.47 -5.31 26.95
CA ALA A 98 5.75 -6.29 27.75
C ALA A 98 6.02 -7.73 27.28
N LYS A 99 6.11 -8.65 28.25
CA LYS A 99 6.32 -10.11 28.10
C LYS A 99 5.08 -10.82 27.53
N LEU A 100 4.58 -10.42 26.36
CA LEU A 100 3.50 -11.15 25.69
C LEU A 100 4.08 -12.10 24.64
N PRO A 101 3.43 -13.25 24.38
CA PRO A 101 3.85 -14.14 23.30
C PRO A 101 3.92 -13.41 21.97
N ALA A 102 4.91 -13.75 21.14
CA ALA A 102 5.12 -13.12 19.83
C ALA A 102 3.88 -13.22 18.89
N GLU A 103 3.03 -14.20 19.13
CA GLU A 103 1.80 -14.43 18.36
C GLU A 103 0.68 -13.43 18.68
N THR A 104 0.71 -12.78 19.84
CA THR A 104 -0.26 -11.77 20.27
C THR A 104 0.26 -10.33 20.13
N ALA A 105 1.49 -10.15 19.63
CA ALA A 105 2.05 -8.84 19.43
C ALA A 105 1.26 -8.09 18.34
N ALA A 106 0.85 -6.86 18.65
CA ALA A 106 0.28 -5.95 17.64
C ALA A 106 1.28 -5.76 16.51
N ARG A 107 0.78 -5.67 15.28
CA ARG A 107 1.59 -5.46 14.09
C ARG A 107 1.27 -4.12 13.48
N ARG A 108 2.24 -3.54 12.84
CA ARG A 108 2.14 -2.24 12.20
C ARG A 108 2.62 -2.30 10.77
N THR A 109 1.92 -1.63 9.90
CA THR A 109 2.36 -1.41 8.53
C THR A 109 3.13 -0.09 8.45
N TYR A 110 4.27 -0.14 7.78
CA TYR A 110 5.11 1.02 7.44
C TYR A 110 5.25 1.07 5.93
N LEU A 111 4.99 2.22 5.33
CA LEU A 111 5.18 2.46 3.90
C LEU A 111 6.00 3.72 3.67
N ASP A 112 6.99 3.60 2.80
CA ASP A 112 7.61 4.71 2.11
C ASP A 112 6.89 4.87 0.77
N VAL A 113 6.29 6.02 0.55
CA VAL A 113 5.45 6.30 -0.60
C VAL A 113 6.01 7.41 -1.46
N ASP A 114 5.83 7.29 -2.76
CA ASP A 114 6.21 8.27 -3.76
C ASP A 114 5.12 8.33 -4.84
N LEU A 115 4.52 9.50 -5.01
CA LEU A 115 3.48 9.76 -5.99
C LEU A 115 3.91 10.92 -6.87
N THR A 116 3.98 10.68 -8.16
CA THR A 116 4.19 11.72 -9.18
C THR A 116 2.89 11.96 -9.92
N VAL A 117 2.38 13.18 -9.88
CA VAL A 117 1.13 13.59 -10.52
C VAL A 117 1.46 14.43 -11.77
N ARG A 118 0.97 13.99 -12.91
CA ARG A 118 1.08 14.68 -14.19
C ARG A 118 -0.14 15.58 -14.46
N ASP A 119 -1.33 15.11 -14.06
CA ASP A 119 -2.58 15.86 -14.16
C ASP A 119 -3.45 15.57 -12.91
N GLY A 120 -3.39 16.48 -11.96
CA GLY A 120 -4.13 16.37 -10.70
C GLY A 120 -5.65 16.48 -10.87
N GLY A 121 -6.11 17.27 -11.81
CA GLY A 121 -7.54 17.40 -12.10
C GLY A 121 -8.14 16.11 -12.65
N ALA A 122 -7.46 15.49 -13.61
CA ALA A 122 -7.86 14.20 -14.16
C ALA A 122 -7.75 13.08 -13.12
N LEU A 123 -6.70 13.10 -12.28
CA LEU A 123 -6.53 12.14 -11.19
C LEU A 123 -7.69 12.23 -10.19
N LEU A 124 -8.04 13.42 -9.72
CA LEU A 124 -9.16 13.61 -8.79
C LEU A 124 -10.50 13.22 -9.41
N THR A 125 -10.69 13.52 -10.70
CA THR A 125 -11.88 13.08 -11.44
C THR A 125 -11.99 11.56 -11.47
N ARG A 126 -10.88 10.84 -11.69
CA ARG A 126 -10.83 9.37 -11.64
C ARG A 126 -11.22 8.82 -10.27
N PHE A 127 -10.88 9.52 -9.22
CA PHE A 127 -11.26 9.15 -7.84
C PHE A 127 -12.64 9.69 -7.40
N GLY A 128 -13.42 10.22 -8.34
CA GLY A 128 -14.81 10.65 -8.08
C GLY A 128 -14.93 12.05 -7.46
N MET A 129 -13.91 12.87 -7.62
CA MET A 129 -13.86 14.26 -7.16
C MET A 129 -13.65 15.23 -8.35
N PRO A 130 -14.61 15.30 -9.27
CA PRO A 130 -14.49 16.20 -10.42
C PRO A 130 -14.61 17.67 -9.99
N GLY A 131 -13.92 18.55 -10.70
CA GLY A 131 -14.06 19.99 -10.52
C GLY A 131 -13.40 20.58 -9.28
N VAL A 132 -12.59 19.83 -8.55
CA VAL A 132 -11.85 20.32 -7.38
C VAL A 132 -10.56 21.03 -7.78
N LEU A 133 -9.88 20.50 -8.79
CA LEU A 133 -8.62 21.03 -9.29
C LEU A 133 -8.65 21.09 -10.83
N ARG A 134 -8.20 22.18 -11.38
CA ARG A 134 -7.96 22.30 -12.83
C ARG A 134 -6.49 22.09 -13.11
N ALA A 135 -6.19 21.04 -13.92
CA ALA A 135 -4.84 20.62 -14.23
C ALA A 135 -4.02 20.37 -12.95
N GLY A 136 -2.79 20.78 -12.92
CA GLY A 136 -1.92 20.62 -11.76
C GLY A 136 -1.01 19.42 -11.88
N SER A 137 0.26 19.65 -11.63
CA SER A 137 1.28 18.61 -11.54
C SER A 137 2.03 18.77 -10.23
N GLY A 138 2.62 17.68 -9.76
CA GLY A 138 3.37 17.73 -8.51
C GLY A 138 3.83 16.35 -8.08
N SER A 139 4.38 16.31 -6.90
CA SER A 139 4.81 15.09 -6.26
C SER A 139 4.41 15.07 -4.79
N LEU A 140 4.19 13.87 -4.29
CA LEU A 140 3.98 13.61 -2.87
C LEU A 140 4.91 12.47 -2.49
N SER A 141 5.69 12.65 -1.45
CA SER A 141 6.59 11.62 -0.93
C SER A 141 6.62 11.65 0.58
N GLY A 142 6.93 10.52 1.18
CA GLY A 142 7.10 10.43 2.62
C GLY A 142 6.79 9.07 3.19
N GLN A 143 6.53 9.03 4.46
CA GLN A 143 6.33 7.81 5.23
C GLN A 143 4.97 7.81 5.88
N LEU A 144 4.30 6.67 5.80
CA LEU A 144 3.03 6.40 6.46
C LEU A 144 3.15 5.14 7.31
N ALA A 145 2.47 5.13 8.44
CA ALA A 145 2.38 3.95 9.29
C ALA A 145 1.01 3.88 9.98
N TRP A 146 0.49 2.67 10.13
CA TRP A 146 -0.74 2.42 10.87
C TRP A 146 -0.73 1.05 11.53
N LEU A 147 -1.52 0.87 12.57
CA LEU A 147 -1.72 -0.43 13.20
C LEU A 147 -2.58 -1.33 12.31
N GLY A 148 -2.16 -2.58 12.16
CA GLY A 148 -2.84 -3.58 11.35
C GLY A 148 -2.13 -3.90 10.05
N ALA A 149 -2.80 -4.72 9.24
CA ALA A 149 -2.27 -5.22 7.97
C ALA A 149 -2.22 -4.14 6.87
N PRO A 150 -1.36 -4.31 5.86
CA PRO A 150 -1.29 -3.39 4.71
C PRO A 150 -2.63 -3.22 3.98
N THR A 151 -3.46 -4.25 4.01
CA THR A 151 -4.77 -4.29 3.36
C THR A 151 -5.89 -3.64 4.18
N ARG A 152 -5.63 -3.33 5.44
CA ARG A 152 -6.60 -2.71 6.37
C ARG A 152 -6.08 -1.38 6.88
N PHE A 153 -6.30 -0.36 6.09
CA PHE A 153 -5.94 1.00 6.45
C PHE A 153 -6.72 1.46 7.69
N HIS A 154 -5.97 1.80 8.75
CA HIS A 154 -6.56 2.19 10.03
C HIS A 154 -6.28 3.67 10.32
N THR A 155 -7.21 4.52 9.95
CA THR A 155 -7.10 5.98 10.07
C THR A 155 -6.80 6.47 11.50
N PRO A 156 -7.43 5.91 12.57
CA PRO A 156 -7.16 6.39 13.93
C PRO A 156 -5.71 6.23 14.39
N SER A 157 -4.97 5.25 13.86
CA SER A 157 -3.56 5.02 14.21
C SER A 157 -2.58 5.54 13.15
N LEU A 158 -3.10 6.19 12.12
CA LEU A 158 -2.26 6.72 11.04
C LEU A 158 -1.28 7.76 11.58
N SER A 159 -0.04 7.57 11.23
CA SER A 159 1.06 8.49 11.56
C SER A 159 2.03 8.57 10.40
N GLY A 160 2.87 9.58 10.40
CA GLY A 160 3.88 9.76 9.38
C GLY A 160 4.06 11.22 9.00
N ALA A 161 4.86 11.44 7.97
CA ALA A 161 5.12 12.74 7.40
C ALA A 161 5.10 12.64 5.88
N LEU A 162 4.38 13.54 5.25
CA LEU A 162 4.30 13.66 3.80
C LEU A 162 4.78 15.02 3.36
N ASN A 163 5.63 15.03 2.36
CA ASN A 163 6.06 16.22 1.64
C ASN A 163 5.26 16.32 0.35
N VAL A 164 4.66 17.46 0.12
CA VAL A 164 3.88 17.75 -1.08
C VAL A 164 4.53 18.92 -1.81
N ASP A 165 4.90 18.69 -3.04
CA ASP A 165 5.37 19.74 -3.96
C ASP A 165 4.36 19.86 -5.11
N MET A 166 3.75 21.00 -5.24
CA MET A 166 2.76 21.26 -6.29
C MET A 166 3.27 22.34 -7.25
N GLN A 167 3.30 22.00 -8.52
CA GLN A 167 3.63 22.89 -9.62
C GLN A 167 2.40 23.04 -10.50
N LYS A 168 1.98 24.28 -10.74
CA LYS A 168 0.88 24.61 -11.65
C LYS A 168 -0.44 23.86 -11.29
N GLY A 169 -1.33 24.51 -10.68
CA GLY A 169 -2.67 24.02 -10.40
C GLY A 169 -3.56 25.17 -9.95
N GLN A 170 -4.85 25.05 -10.24
CA GLN A 170 -5.84 26.03 -9.80
C GLN A 170 -6.96 25.28 -9.08
N PHE A 171 -7.15 25.59 -7.80
CA PHE A 171 -8.33 25.16 -7.07
C PHE A 171 -9.56 25.90 -7.59
N LEU A 172 -10.62 25.18 -7.80
CA LEU A 172 -11.87 25.69 -8.34
C LEU A 172 -12.88 25.94 -7.22
#